data_a49dc99c6b4bf7f2a1e7849261003e1e
#
_entry.id   a49dc99c6b4bf7f2a1e7849261003e1e
#
_cell.length_a   1.000
_cell.length_b   1.000
_cell.length_c   1.000
_cell.angle_alpha   90.00
_cell.angle_beta   90.00
_cell.angle_gamma   90.00
#
_symmetry.space_group_name_H-M   'P 1'
#
loop_
_entity.id
_entity.type
_entity.pdbx_description
1 polymer ?
#
loop_
_entity_poly.entity_id
_entity_poly.type
_entity_poly.pdbx_seq_one_letter_code
_entity_poly.pdbx_strand_id
1 'polypeptide(L)'
;MESLTLQPIARVDGTINLPGSKSVSNRALLLAALANGTTVLTNLLDSDDVRHMLNALKALGVHYTLSDDRTRCEVTGNGGALRSAEELELFLGNAGTAMRPLAAALCLGSNNIVLTGEPRMKERPIGHLVDALRQGGAQIDYLEQENYPPLRLRGGFTGGNVEVDGSVSSQFLTALLMTAPLAPQDTVITIKGDLVSKPYIDITLHLMKTFGVEVENQAYQRFVVRGAQQYQSPGNYLVEGDASSASYFLAAGAIKGGTVKVTGIGRNSVQGDIRFADVLEKMGAVVTWGEDFIACTRGELNAIDMDMNHIPDAAMTIATAALFAKGTTTLRNIYNWRVKETDRLFAMATELRKVGAEVEEGEDYIRVTPPAKLQFAEIGTYNDHRMAMCFSLVALSDTPVTILDPKCTAKTFPDYFEQLARISTLA
;
A
#
# COMPACT_ATOMS: atom_id res chain seq x y z
N MET A 1 -24.28 12.54 -1.60
CA MET A 1 -22.97 11.89 -1.88
C MET A 1 -22.56 12.33 -3.26
N GLU A 2 -21.33 12.84 -3.41
CA GLU A 2 -20.81 13.19 -4.70
C GLU A 2 -20.63 11.92 -5.57
N SER A 3 -20.81 12.06 -6.86
CA SER A 3 -20.66 10.97 -7.80
C SER A 3 -20.01 11.46 -9.10
N LEU A 4 -19.40 10.54 -9.84
CA LEU A 4 -18.81 10.79 -11.15
C LEU A 4 -19.27 9.71 -12.12
N THR A 5 -19.93 10.12 -13.20
CA THR A 5 -20.31 9.21 -14.27
C THR A 5 -19.25 9.23 -15.37
N LEU A 6 -18.67 8.08 -15.66
CA LEU A 6 -17.74 7.89 -16.75
C LEU A 6 -18.49 7.39 -17.98
N GLN A 7 -18.39 8.11 -19.08
CA GLN A 7 -18.93 7.68 -20.36
C GLN A 7 -18.04 6.62 -21.02
N PRO A 8 -18.58 5.80 -21.90
CA PRO A 8 -17.81 4.77 -22.60
C PRO A 8 -16.56 5.35 -23.29
N ILE A 9 -15.43 4.65 -23.09
CA ILE A 9 -14.13 5.01 -23.63
C ILE A 9 -13.85 4.14 -24.84
N ALA A 10 -13.63 4.75 -26.01
CA ALA A 10 -13.32 4.04 -27.23
C ALA A 10 -11.86 3.58 -27.32
N ARG A 11 -10.94 4.37 -26.78
CA ARG A 11 -9.50 4.13 -26.83
C ARG A 11 -8.78 4.81 -25.70
N VAL A 12 -7.72 4.18 -25.23
CA VAL A 12 -6.72 4.80 -24.35
C VAL A 12 -5.34 4.75 -25.02
N ASP A 13 -4.61 5.85 -24.95
CA ASP A 13 -3.28 5.97 -25.53
C ASP A 13 -2.54 7.12 -24.86
N GLY A 14 -1.31 6.91 -24.46
CA GLY A 14 -0.51 7.98 -23.88
C GLY A 14 0.41 7.53 -22.76
N THR A 15 0.98 8.51 -22.07
CA THR A 15 1.95 8.32 -20.99
C THR A 15 1.41 8.89 -19.69
N ILE A 16 1.53 8.10 -18.62
CA ILE A 16 1.21 8.50 -17.25
C ILE A 16 2.50 8.55 -16.46
N ASN A 17 2.79 9.71 -15.86
CA ASN A 17 3.86 9.82 -14.87
C ASN A 17 3.25 9.49 -13.50
N LEU A 18 3.68 8.38 -12.93
CA LEU A 18 3.09 7.87 -11.69
C LEU A 18 3.39 8.79 -10.50
N PRO A 19 2.42 8.99 -9.60
CA PRO A 19 2.71 9.59 -8.31
C PRO A 19 3.65 8.69 -7.52
N GLY A 20 4.35 9.25 -6.53
CA GLY A 20 5.22 8.47 -5.67
C GLY A 20 4.50 7.33 -4.96
N SER A 21 5.21 6.23 -4.72
CA SER A 21 4.68 5.08 -3.99
C SER A 21 4.29 5.45 -2.56
N LYS A 22 3.07 5.11 -2.14
CA LYS A 22 2.62 5.28 -0.76
C LYS A 22 3.47 4.45 0.21
N SER A 23 3.69 3.19 -0.10
CA SER A 23 4.45 2.27 0.74
C SER A 23 5.89 2.72 0.93
N VAL A 24 6.52 3.22 -0.13
CA VAL A 24 7.88 3.76 -0.06
C VAL A 24 7.91 5.10 0.65
N SER A 25 6.97 6.01 0.33
CA SER A 25 6.92 7.35 0.91
C SER A 25 6.85 7.32 2.44
N ASN A 26 5.91 6.57 3.02
CA ASN A 26 5.74 6.53 4.47
C ASN A 26 6.90 5.83 5.19
N ARG A 27 7.48 4.79 4.59
CA ARG A 27 8.69 4.17 5.13
C ARG A 27 9.87 5.13 5.11
N ALA A 28 10.11 5.80 3.98
CA ALA A 28 11.21 6.74 3.81
C ALA A 28 11.09 7.94 4.77
N LEU A 29 9.89 8.48 4.96
CA LEU A 29 9.64 9.55 5.92
C LEU A 29 10.00 9.15 7.35
N LEU A 30 9.57 7.97 7.78
CA LEU A 30 9.89 7.51 9.13
C LEU A 30 11.39 7.27 9.31
N LEU A 31 12.05 6.61 8.36
CA LEU A 31 13.50 6.39 8.45
C LEU A 31 14.27 7.71 8.41
N ALA A 32 13.86 8.66 7.57
CA ALA A 32 14.46 10.00 7.54
C ALA A 32 14.30 10.74 8.88
N ALA A 33 13.14 10.59 9.53
CA ALA A 33 12.88 11.17 10.85
C ALA A 33 13.76 10.55 11.96
N LEU A 34 14.02 9.26 11.87
CA LEU A 34 14.87 8.52 12.82
C LEU A 34 16.37 8.70 12.58
N ALA A 35 16.77 9.08 11.36
CA ALA A 35 18.15 9.06 10.92
C ALA A 35 18.99 10.22 11.47
N ASN A 36 20.30 10.04 11.45
CA ASN A 36 21.25 11.13 11.54
C ASN A 36 21.33 11.86 10.20
N GLY A 37 21.34 13.18 10.26
CA GLY A 37 21.49 14.03 9.08
C GLY A 37 20.16 14.43 8.44
N THR A 38 20.28 15.15 7.34
CA THR A 38 19.13 15.66 6.58
C THR A 38 18.94 14.83 5.33
N THR A 39 17.71 14.40 5.10
CA THR A 39 17.33 13.62 3.90
C THR A 39 16.40 14.45 3.02
N VAL A 40 16.72 14.55 1.73
CA VAL A 40 15.86 15.14 0.72
C VAL A 40 15.13 14.01 0.00
N LEU A 41 13.83 13.93 0.19
CA LEU A 41 12.95 12.98 -0.51
C LEU A 41 12.34 13.69 -1.71
N THR A 42 12.49 13.11 -2.89
CA THR A 42 11.89 13.61 -4.13
C THR A 42 10.85 12.63 -4.65
N ASN A 43 9.88 13.11 -5.42
CA ASN A 43 8.71 12.37 -5.86
C ASN A 43 7.92 11.76 -4.68
N LEU A 44 7.89 12.45 -3.55
CA LEU A 44 7.07 12.03 -2.40
C LEU A 44 5.60 12.08 -2.80
N LEU A 45 4.83 11.10 -2.34
CA LEU A 45 3.40 11.08 -2.61
C LEU A 45 2.68 12.18 -1.82
N ASP A 46 1.90 13.02 -2.52
CA ASP A 46 0.94 13.91 -1.87
C ASP A 46 -0.42 13.19 -1.78
N SER A 47 -0.70 12.65 -0.62
CA SER A 47 -1.91 11.87 -0.36
C SER A 47 -2.33 11.98 1.10
N ASP A 48 -3.55 11.55 1.41
CA ASP A 48 -4.06 11.55 2.78
C ASP A 48 -3.18 10.72 3.72
N ASP A 49 -2.76 9.53 3.29
CA ASP A 49 -1.93 8.65 4.12
C ASP A 49 -0.57 9.28 4.45
N VAL A 50 0.05 9.95 3.48
CA VAL A 50 1.34 10.63 3.70
C VAL A 50 1.15 11.89 4.54
N ARG A 51 0.05 12.61 4.37
CA ARG A 51 -0.27 13.78 5.22
C ARG A 51 -0.44 13.38 6.68
N HIS A 52 -1.07 12.24 6.95
CA HIS A 52 -1.17 11.72 8.33
C HIS A 52 0.20 11.42 8.93
N MET A 53 1.11 10.80 8.18
CA MET A 53 2.48 10.57 8.64
C MET A 53 3.20 11.89 8.92
N LEU A 54 3.15 12.85 8.00
CA LEU A 54 3.78 14.16 8.16
C LEU A 54 3.25 14.92 9.37
N ASN A 55 1.94 14.91 9.60
CA ASN A 55 1.32 15.55 10.75
C ASN A 55 1.78 14.91 12.07
N ALA A 56 1.87 13.58 12.10
CA ALA A 56 2.38 12.87 13.27
C ALA A 56 3.85 13.21 13.56
N LEU A 57 4.70 13.21 12.53
CA LEU A 57 6.11 13.58 12.68
C LEU A 57 6.29 15.01 13.19
N LYS A 58 5.48 15.94 12.67
CA LYS A 58 5.49 17.34 13.13
C LYS A 58 5.10 17.44 14.61
N ALA A 59 4.05 16.74 15.04
CA ALA A 59 3.63 16.72 16.43
C ALA A 59 4.68 16.11 17.34
N LEU A 60 5.50 15.19 16.82
CA LEU A 60 6.64 14.59 17.54
C LEU A 60 7.91 15.45 17.51
N GLY A 61 7.84 16.65 16.97
CA GLY A 61 8.96 17.59 16.93
C GLY A 61 9.95 17.39 15.80
N VAL A 62 9.63 16.57 14.81
CA VAL A 62 10.47 16.40 13.61
C VAL A 62 10.35 17.63 12.73
N HIS A 63 11.49 18.20 12.35
CA HIS A 63 11.53 19.35 11.46
C HIS A 63 11.60 18.90 10.00
N TYR A 64 10.68 19.39 9.18
CA TYR A 64 10.70 19.17 7.74
C TYR A 64 10.17 20.38 6.97
N THR A 65 10.58 20.50 5.71
CA THR A 65 10.07 21.50 4.76
C THR A 65 9.57 20.79 3.50
N LEU A 66 8.39 21.23 3.03
CA LEU A 66 7.77 20.70 1.80
C LEU A 66 7.84 21.77 0.70
N SER A 67 8.04 21.31 -0.54
CA SER A 67 7.78 22.14 -1.74
C SER A 67 6.29 22.47 -1.85
N ASP A 68 5.98 23.48 -2.67
CA ASP A 68 4.58 23.95 -2.86
C ASP A 68 3.67 22.83 -3.37
N ASP A 69 4.18 21.97 -4.26
CA ASP A 69 3.47 20.80 -4.79
C ASP A 69 3.52 19.57 -3.85
N ARG A 70 4.22 19.69 -2.71
CA ARG A 70 4.36 18.65 -1.67
C ARG A 70 5.08 17.38 -2.13
N THR A 71 5.77 17.40 -3.25
CA THR A 71 6.49 16.24 -3.80
C THR A 71 7.96 16.17 -3.39
N ARG A 72 8.50 17.25 -2.87
CA ARG A 72 9.85 17.34 -2.32
C ARG A 72 9.79 17.66 -0.84
N CYS A 73 10.39 16.81 -0.03
CA CYS A 73 10.42 16.99 1.42
C CYS A 73 11.85 16.88 1.93
N GLU A 74 12.31 17.91 2.62
CA GLU A 74 13.60 17.91 3.31
C GLU A 74 13.35 17.65 4.79
N VAL A 75 13.81 16.51 5.28
CA VAL A 75 13.61 16.06 6.66
C VAL A 75 14.91 16.14 7.43
N THR A 76 14.91 16.89 8.52
CA THR A 76 16.02 16.89 9.48
C THR A 76 15.79 15.77 10.49
N GLY A 77 16.62 14.73 10.44
CA GLY A 77 16.47 13.56 11.29
C GLY A 77 16.73 13.86 12.76
N ASN A 78 16.08 13.08 13.62
CA ASN A 78 16.22 13.19 15.08
C ASN A 78 17.51 12.53 15.61
N GLY A 79 18.17 11.73 14.80
CA GLY A 79 19.37 10.99 15.22
C GLY A 79 19.09 9.86 16.21
N GLY A 80 17.89 9.33 16.23
CA GLY A 80 17.47 8.28 17.14
C GLY A 80 15.97 8.21 17.31
N ALA A 81 15.51 7.60 18.39
CA ALA A 81 14.10 7.39 18.67
C ALA A 81 13.31 8.70 18.76
N LEU A 82 12.09 8.66 18.24
CA LEU A 82 11.12 9.76 18.40
C LEU A 82 10.52 9.72 19.80
N ARG A 83 10.46 10.87 20.43
CA ARG A 83 9.99 11.01 21.80
C ARG A 83 9.13 12.26 21.97
N SER A 84 8.21 12.20 22.92
CA SER A 84 7.50 13.37 23.40
C SER A 84 7.62 13.46 24.92
N ALA A 85 7.96 14.65 25.42
CA ALA A 85 7.98 14.92 26.85
C ALA A 85 6.56 15.04 27.43
N GLU A 86 5.58 15.32 26.59
CA GLU A 86 4.18 15.52 26.96
C GLU A 86 3.30 14.39 26.41
N GLU A 87 2.13 14.24 27.01
CA GLU A 87 1.11 13.35 26.46
C GLU A 87 0.64 13.87 25.10
N LEU A 88 0.64 13.00 24.10
CA LEU A 88 0.17 13.30 22.76
C LEU A 88 -0.91 12.32 22.32
N GLU A 89 -1.85 12.81 21.53
CA GLU A 89 -2.77 11.99 20.75
C GLU A 89 -2.51 12.26 19.27
N LEU A 90 -2.20 11.20 18.51
CA LEU A 90 -1.93 11.26 17.10
C LEU A 90 -3.05 10.57 16.33
N PHE A 91 -3.76 11.35 15.51
CA PHE A 91 -4.80 10.85 14.62
C PHE A 91 -4.17 10.47 13.27
N LEU A 92 -4.30 9.20 12.87
CA LEU A 92 -3.65 8.66 11.68
C LEU A 92 -4.66 8.27 10.58
N GLY A 93 -5.89 8.71 10.69
CA GLY A 93 -6.93 8.43 9.71
C GLY A 93 -7.13 6.92 9.49
N ASN A 94 -7.08 6.49 8.25
CA ASN A 94 -7.07 5.06 7.88
C ASN A 94 -5.72 4.64 7.29
N ALA A 95 -4.63 5.30 7.67
CA ALA A 95 -3.28 5.10 7.14
C ALA A 95 -2.55 3.96 7.87
N GLY A 96 -2.71 2.72 7.42
CA GLY A 96 -2.02 1.56 8.01
C GLY A 96 -0.50 1.64 7.89
N THR A 97 0.01 2.26 6.84
CA THR A 97 1.45 2.49 6.63
C THR A 97 2.04 3.55 7.56
N ALA A 98 1.22 4.29 8.27
CA ALA A 98 1.63 5.19 9.36
C ALA A 98 1.38 4.55 10.73
N MET A 99 0.21 3.97 10.95
CA MET A 99 -0.21 3.40 12.24
C MET A 99 0.75 2.32 12.74
N ARG A 100 1.03 1.29 11.93
CA ARG A 100 1.83 0.15 12.36
C ARG A 100 3.29 0.52 12.60
N PRO A 101 4.00 1.18 11.67
CA PRO A 101 5.38 1.61 11.92
C PRO A 101 5.53 2.57 13.10
N LEU A 102 4.62 3.53 13.28
CA LEU A 102 4.66 4.44 14.41
C LEU A 102 4.35 3.72 15.73
N ALA A 103 3.44 2.76 15.75
CA ALA A 103 3.16 1.97 16.93
C ALA A 103 4.42 1.28 17.47
N ALA A 104 5.25 0.73 16.58
CA ALA A 104 6.52 0.13 16.97
C ALA A 104 7.57 1.18 17.34
N ALA A 105 7.80 2.18 16.49
CA ALA A 105 8.84 3.18 16.69
C ALA A 105 8.66 3.98 17.99
N LEU A 106 7.42 4.27 18.37
CA LEU A 106 7.10 5.00 19.59
C LEU A 106 7.15 4.15 20.87
N CYS A 107 7.43 2.85 20.74
CA CYS A 107 7.73 1.98 21.87
C CYS A 107 9.20 2.01 22.29
N LEU A 108 10.06 2.72 21.56
CA LEU A 108 11.45 2.95 21.96
C LEU A 108 11.51 4.00 23.06
N GLY A 109 12.32 3.73 24.09
CA GLY A 109 12.50 4.65 25.20
C GLY A 109 11.26 4.74 26.10
N SER A 110 10.89 5.96 26.49
CA SER A 110 9.74 6.25 27.35
C SER A 110 8.86 7.30 26.69
N ASN A 111 7.57 7.03 26.59
CA ASN A 111 6.58 7.91 25.98
C ASN A 111 5.23 7.81 26.72
N ASN A 112 4.31 8.67 26.38
CA ASN A 112 2.89 8.55 26.69
C ASN A 112 2.10 9.09 25.49
N ILE A 113 1.91 8.23 24.49
CA ILE A 113 1.35 8.62 23.20
C ILE A 113 0.16 7.72 22.86
N VAL A 114 -0.95 8.35 22.51
CA VAL A 114 -2.14 7.65 21.99
C VAL A 114 -2.11 7.71 20.47
N LEU A 115 -2.25 6.55 19.85
CA LEU A 115 -2.49 6.44 18.39
C LEU A 115 -3.94 6.08 18.17
N THR A 116 -4.61 6.86 17.34
CA THR A 116 -6.01 6.67 16.97
C THR A 116 -6.22 6.94 15.47
N GLY A 117 -7.42 6.72 15.01
CA GLY A 117 -7.76 6.95 13.61
C GLY A 117 -9.26 7.01 13.37
N GLU A 118 -9.64 6.88 12.12
CA GLU A 118 -11.03 6.78 11.69
C GLU A 118 -11.69 5.50 12.24
N PRO A 119 -13.04 5.40 12.21
CA PRO A 119 -13.74 4.20 12.68
C PRO A 119 -13.20 2.89 12.07
N ARG A 120 -12.90 2.87 10.77
CA ARG A 120 -12.34 1.68 10.13
C ARG A 120 -10.96 1.29 10.69
N MET A 121 -10.12 2.26 11.07
CA MET A 121 -8.83 1.96 11.69
C MET A 121 -9.02 1.15 12.98
N LYS A 122 -10.08 1.42 13.73
CA LYS A 122 -10.43 0.70 14.97
C LYS A 122 -10.96 -0.72 14.70
N GLU A 123 -11.20 -1.08 13.46
CA GLU A 123 -11.62 -2.41 13.01
C GLU A 123 -10.48 -3.18 12.31
N ARG A 124 -9.35 -2.53 12.07
CA ARG A 124 -8.17 -3.16 11.45
C ARG A 124 -7.27 -3.74 12.52
N PRO A 125 -6.95 -5.05 12.45
CA PRO A 125 -6.23 -5.72 13.53
C PRO A 125 -4.79 -5.21 13.68
N ILE A 126 -4.33 -5.12 14.93
CA ILE A 126 -2.96 -4.76 15.29
C ILE A 126 -2.39 -5.67 16.38
N GLY A 127 -3.18 -6.63 16.85
CA GLY A 127 -2.82 -7.47 18.00
C GLY A 127 -1.53 -8.26 17.82
N HIS A 128 -1.25 -8.79 16.63
CA HIS A 128 -0.02 -9.53 16.38
C HIS A 128 1.23 -8.66 16.53
N LEU A 129 1.17 -7.40 16.12
CA LEU A 129 2.27 -6.45 16.35
C LEU A 129 2.42 -6.12 17.83
N VAL A 130 1.32 -5.84 18.51
CA VAL A 130 1.34 -5.52 19.95
C VAL A 130 1.91 -6.68 20.77
N ASP A 131 1.50 -7.92 20.46
CA ASP A 131 2.03 -9.11 21.14
C ASP A 131 3.54 -9.24 20.96
N ALA A 132 4.04 -9.02 19.74
CA ALA A 132 5.47 -9.07 19.45
C ALA A 132 6.24 -7.96 20.18
N LEU A 133 5.72 -6.74 20.17
CA LEU A 133 6.33 -5.61 20.87
C LEU A 133 6.37 -5.85 22.39
N ARG A 134 5.32 -6.39 22.97
CA ARG A 134 5.26 -6.75 24.41
C ARG A 134 6.27 -7.83 24.77
N GLN A 135 6.55 -8.80 23.90
CA GLN A 135 7.61 -9.79 24.10
C GLN A 135 8.99 -9.11 24.22
N GLY A 136 9.21 -8.03 23.54
CA GLY A 136 10.42 -7.21 23.63
C GLY A 136 10.41 -6.16 24.75
N GLY A 137 9.39 -6.16 25.60
CA GLY A 137 9.31 -5.31 26.80
C GLY A 137 8.40 -4.08 26.64
N ALA A 138 7.78 -3.86 25.49
CA ALA A 138 6.93 -2.70 25.28
C ALA A 138 5.70 -2.70 26.18
N GLN A 139 5.35 -1.51 26.68
CA GLN A 139 4.14 -1.26 27.47
C GLN A 139 3.09 -0.60 26.58
N ILE A 140 2.04 -1.34 26.27
CA ILE A 140 0.97 -0.92 25.35
C ILE A 140 -0.37 -1.26 25.98
N ASP A 141 -1.27 -0.28 26.02
CA ASP A 141 -2.66 -0.46 26.46
C ASP A 141 -3.61 -0.32 25.29
N TYR A 142 -4.59 -1.21 25.19
CA TYR A 142 -5.75 -1.04 24.33
C TYR A 142 -6.77 -0.15 25.04
N LEU A 143 -7.18 0.94 24.41
CA LEU A 143 -8.07 1.92 25.04
C LEU A 143 -9.55 1.61 24.84
N GLU A 144 -9.90 0.86 23.81
CA GLU A 144 -11.28 0.46 23.49
C GLU A 144 -11.35 -1.07 23.35
N GLN A 145 -11.19 -1.59 22.15
CA GLN A 145 -11.29 -3.03 21.89
C GLN A 145 -9.90 -3.68 21.88
N GLU A 146 -9.74 -4.81 22.56
CA GLU A 146 -8.51 -5.60 22.51
C GLU A 146 -8.16 -6.00 21.08
N ASN A 147 -6.87 -5.96 20.74
CA ASN A 147 -6.29 -6.23 19.41
C ASN A 147 -6.53 -5.17 18.35
N TYR A 148 -7.13 -4.04 18.71
CA TYR A 148 -7.45 -2.96 17.76
C TYR A 148 -7.05 -1.59 18.31
N PRO A 149 -6.70 -0.64 17.41
CA PRO A 149 -6.56 0.77 17.84
C PRO A 149 -7.88 1.27 18.45
N PRO A 150 -7.84 2.31 19.31
CA PRO A 150 -6.68 3.13 19.68
C PRO A 150 -5.78 2.47 20.71
N LEU A 151 -4.50 2.85 20.66
CA LEU A 151 -3.44 2.34 21.54
C LEU A 151 -2.84 3.47 22.37
N ARG A 152 -2.46 3.14 23.62
CA ARG A 152 -1.55 3.99 24.42
C ARG A 152 -0.20 3.33 24.49
N LEU A 153 0.83 4.05 24.03
CA LEU A 153 2.22 3.60 23.98
C LEU A 153 3.02 4.28 25.09
N ARG A 154 3.66 3.48 25.95
CA ARG A 154 4.46 3.98 27.07
C ARG A 154 5.97 3.74 26.90
N GLY A 155 6.38 3.02 25.87
CA GLY A 155 7.77 2.69 25.61
C GLY A 155 8.15 1.31 26.13
N GLY A 156 9.45 1.10 26.38
CA GLY A 156 9.97 -0.11 27.02
C GLY A 156 10.46 -1.20 26.08
N PHE A 157 10.38 -1.03 24.75
CA PHE A 157 10.90 -2.02 23.82
C PHE A 157 12.43 -2.03 23.85
N THR A 158 13.03 -3.16 24.20
CA THR A 158 14.49 -3.29 24.35
C THR A 158 15.11 -4.28 23.36
N GLY A 159 14.32 -5.01 22.58
CA GLY A 159 14.78 -6.08 21.68
C GLY A 159 14.62 -7.45 22.29
N GLY A 160 15.49 -8.38 21.92
CA GLY A 160 15.44 -9.78 22.35
C GLY A 160 14.75 -10.68 21.36
N ASN A 161 14.35 -11.87 21.80
CA ASN A 161 13.65 -12.84 20.96
C ASN A 161 12.16 -12.50 20.93
N VAL A 162 11.63 -12.25 19.75
CA VAL A 162 10.20 -11.97 19.55
C VAL A 162 9.65 -12.86 18.44
N GLU A 163 8.39 -13.23 18.57
CA GLU A 163 7.64 -13.99 17.57
C GLU A 163 6.49 -13.14 17.08
N VAL A 164 6.29 -13.09 15.77
CA VAL A 164 5.18 -12.38 15.14
C VAL A 164 4.44 -13.31 14.20
N ASP A 165 3.11 -13.27 14.26
CA ASP A 165 2.27 -13.94 13.29
C ASP A 165 2.27 -13.17 11.97
N GLY A 166 2.78 -13.79 10.92
CA GLY A 166 2.89 -13.19 9.58
C GLY A 166 1.71 -13.47 8.65
N SER A 167 0.67 -14.15 9.13
CA SER A 167 -0.41 -14.66 8.30
C SER A 167 -1.48 -13.62 7.93
N VAL A 168 -1.50 -12.46 8.59
CA VAL A 168 -2.54 -11.43 8.41
C VAL A 168 -2.03 -10.21 7.65
N SER A 169 -0.85 -9.69 8.00
CA SER A 169 -0.28 -8.49 7.38
C SER A 169 1.24 -8.48 7.47
N SER A 170 1.89 -8.13 6.37
CA SER A 170 3.33 -7.86 6.35
C SER A 170 3.72 -6.56 7.06
N GLN A 171 2.78 -5.66 7.32
CA GLN A 171 3.04 -4.38 7.98
C GLN A 171 3.50 -4.57 9.44
N PHE A 172 3.10 -5.64 10.10
CA PHE A 172 3.54 -5.94 11.47
C PHE A 172 5.05 -6.23 11.52
N LEU A 173 5.53 -7.07 10.62
CA LEU A 173 6.96 -7.36 10.50
C LEU A 173 7.74 -6.12 10.05
N THR A 174 7.23 -5.36 9.08
CA THR A 174 7.85 -4.08 8.67
C THR A 174 8.05 -3.15 9.85
N ALA A 175 7.04 -3.00 10.69
CA ALA A 175 7.11 -2.13 11.88
C ALA A 175 8.21 -2.58 12.86
N LEU A 176 8.28 -3.88 13.13
CA LEU A 176 9.32 -4.47 13.99
C LEU A 176 10.72 -4.29 13.40
N LEU A 177 10.88 -4.58 12.11
CA LEU A 177 12.18 -4.48 11.42
C LEU A 177 12.72 -3.05 11.46
N MET A 178 11.89 -2.05 11.17
CA MET A 178 12.32 -0.66 11.13
C MET A 178 12.67 -0.10 12.53
N THR A 179 12.07 -0.62 13.57
CA THR A 179 12.27 -0.20 14.95
C THR A 179 13.46 -0.90 15.61
N ALA A 180 13.66 -2.19 15.33
CA ALA A 180 14.64 -3.04 16.00
C ALA A 180 16.08 -2.52 16.00
N PRO A 181 16.60 -1.88 14.94
CA PRO A 181 17.97 -1.36 14.95
C PRO A 181 18.25 -0.34 16.07
N LEU A 182 17.24 0.41 16.47
CA LEU A 182 17.35 1.45 17.50
C LEU A 182 17.15 0.92 18.93
N ALA A 183 16.74 -0.34 19.07
CA ALA A 183 16.62 -0.97 20.38
C ALA A 183 18.01 -1.19 20.99
N PRO A 184 18.14 -1.19 22.32
CA PRO A 184 19.44 -1.35 22.97
C PRO A 184 20.07 -2.73 22.81
N GLN A 185 19.26 -3.77 22.55
CA GLN A 185 19.71 -5.14 22.37
C GLN A 185 19.40 -5.64 20.95
N ASP A 186 20.11 -6.69 20.53
CA ASP A 186 19.78 -7.40 19.29
C ASP A 186 18.36 -7.95 19.34
N THR A 187 17.68 -7.94 18.20
CA THR A 187 16.35 -8.50 18.06
C THR A 187 16.39 -9.66 17.09
N VAL A 188 15.86 -10.79 17.51
CA VAL A 188 15.61 -11.97 16.66
C VAL A 188 14.11 -12.11 16.48
N ILE A 189 13.65 -11.95 15.26
CA ILE A 189 12.22 -12.00 14.93
C ILE A 189 11.94 -13.34 14.25
N THR A 190 11.14 -14.17 14.89
CA THR A 190 10.69 -15.46 14.34
C THR A 190 9.27 -15.29 13.80
N ILE A 191 9.04 -15.74 12.57
CA ILE A 191 7.74 -15.69 11.93
C ILE A 191 6.96 -16.94 12.28
N LYS A 192 5.78 -16.73 12.85
CA LYS A 192 4.81 -17.80 13.08
C LYS A 192 3.88 -17.91 11.88
N GLY A 193 3.73 -19.13 11.36
CA GLY A 193 2.94 -19.37 10.16
C GLY A 193 3.61 -18.88 8.88
N ASP A 194 2.84 -18.75 7.83
CA ASP A 194 3.32 -18.24 6.54
C ASP A 194 3.28 -16.71 6.51
N LEU A 195 4.38 -16.11 6.08
CA LEU A 195 4.45 -14.66 5.88
C LEU A 195 3.71 -14.28 4.59
N VAL A 196 2.66 -13.47 4.73
CA VAL A 196 1.93 -12.94 3.57
C VAL A 196 2.63 -11.71 2.98
N SER A 197 2.43 -11.48 1.71
CA SER A 197 2.86 -10.25 1.01
C SER A 197 4.38 -9.98 1.17
N LYS A 198 5.20 -11.00 1.01
CA LYS A 198 6.68 -10.94 1.14
C LYS A 198 7.33 -9.76 0.39
N PRO A 199 6.90 -9.38 -0.83
CA PRO A 199 7.53 -8.26 -1.54
C PRO A 199 7.52 -6.93 -0.77
N TYR A 200 6.54 -6.70 0.11
CA TYR A 200 6.55 -5.51 0.97
C TYR A 200 7.68 -5.54 2.01
N ILE A 201 8.09 -6.73 2.42
CA ILE A 201 9.27 -6.89 3.30
C ILE A 201 10.55 -6.55 2.53
N ASP A 202 10.64 -6.91 1.26
CA ASP A 202 11.78 -6.56 0.41
C ASP A 202 11.90 -5.04 0.24
N ILE A 203 10.80 -4.31 0.12
CA ILE A 203 10.79 -2.84 0.13
C ILE A 203 11.38 -2.31 1.45
N THR A 204 10.94 -2.85 2.57
CA THR A 204 11.41 -2.47 3.91
C THR A 204 12.91 -2.70 4.05
N LEU A 205 13.39 -3.89 3.70
CA LEU A 205 14.80 -4.25 3.81
C LEU A 205 15.68 -3.38 2.89
N HIS A 206 15.21 -3.09 1.69
CA HIS A 206 15.89 -2.19 0.75
C HIS A 206 16.04 -0.78 1.33
N LEU A 207 14.97 -0.22 1.88
CA LEU A 207 15.01 1.10 2.48
C LEU A 207 15.89 1.15 3.74
N MET A 208 15.83 0.14 4.59
CA MET A 208 16.70 0.04 5.75
C MET A 208 18.17 0.04 5.34
N LYS A 209 18.53 -0.72 4.29
CA LYS A 209 19.87 -0.75 3.72
C LYS A 209 20.28 0.61 3.16
N THR A 210 19.39 1.29 2.46
CA THR A 210 19.61 2.66 1.95
C THR A 210 19.94 3.63 3.09
N PHE A 211 19.33 3.45 4.26
CA PHE A 211 19.60 4.23 5.46
C PHE A 211 20.67 3.59 6.37
N GLY A 212 21.50 2.70 5.84
CA GLY A 212 22.70 2.21 6.49
C GLY A 212 22.54 1.02 7.43
N VAL A 213 21.40 0.34 7.43
CA VAL A 213 21.16 -0.82 8.30
C VAL A 213 20.90 -2.07 7.47
N GLU A 214 21.69 -3.12 7.76
CA GLU A 214 21.50 -4.44 7.15
C GLU A 214 20.80 -5.39 8.12
N VAL A 215 19.93 -6.23 7.58
CA VAL A 215 19.17 -7.24 8.31
C VAL A 215 19.49 -8.61 7.73
N GLU A 216 19.77 -9.59 8.59
CA GLU A 216 19.89 -10.97 8.16
C GLU A 216 18.50 -11.58 8.00
N ASN A 217 18.17 -11.94 6.75
CA ASN A 217 16.90 -12.59 6.40
C ASN A 217 17.14 -14.09 6.18
N GLN A 218 16.63 -14.92 7.06
CA GLN A 218 16.71 -16.38 6.97
C GLN A 218 15.40 -16.93 6.38
N ALA A 219 15.33 -16.98 5.06
CA ALA A 219 14.22 -17.56 4.29
C ALA A 219 12.82 -17.01 4.67
N TYR A 220 12.73 -15.74 5.06
CA TYR A 220 11.50 -15.09 5.53
C TYR A 220 10.83 -15.76 6.74
N GLN A 221 11.58 -16.62 7.44
CA GLN A 221 11.11 -17.30 8.65
C GLN A 221 11.74 -16.73 9.93
N ARG A 222 12.92 -16.15 9.79
CA ARG A 222 13.67 -15.58 10.91
C ARG A 222 14.50 -14.40 10.43
N PHE A 223 14.44 -13.32 11.19
CA PHE A 223 15.21 -12.11 10.90
C PHE A 223 16.07 -11.75 12.10
N VAL A 224 17.35 -11.47 11.85
CA VAL A 224 18.28 -11.04 12.90
C VAL A 224 18.65 -9.59 12.66
N VAL A 225 18.39 -8.75 13.65
CA VAL A 225 18.66 -7.31 13.61
C VAL A 225 19.56 -6.94 14.79
N ARG A 226 20.73 -6.39 14.51
CA ARG A 226 21.59 -5.85 15.57
C ARG A 226 20.93 -4.63 16.20
N GLY A 227 21.03 -4.54 17.54
CA GLY A 227 20.59 -3.39 18.31
C GLY A 227 21.65 -2.29 18.39
N ALA A 228 21.31 -1.22 19.10
CA ALA A 228 22.18 -0.07 19.35
C ALA A 228 22.77 0.56 18.08
N GLN A 229 22.03 0.50 16.98
CA GLN A 229 22.39 1.12 15.71
C GLN A 229 21.72 2.48 15.54
N GLN A 230 22.17 3.22 14.55
CA GLN A 230 21.55 4.47 14.11
C GLN A 230 21.36 4.40 12.60
N TYR A 231 20.21 4.88 12.12
CA TYR A 231 20.03 5.13 10.70
C TYR A 231 20.86 6.33 10.25
N GLN A 232 21.38 6.26 9.05
CA GLN A 232 22.16 7.33 8.42
C GLN A 232 21.44 7.82 7.17
N SER A 233 21.24 9.12 7.06
CA SER A 233 20.65 9.71 5.86
C SER A 233 21.48 9.38 4.61
N PRO A 234 20.85 8.95 3.52
CA PRO A 234 21.56 8.79 2.24
C PRO A 234 21.79 10.13 1.51
N GLY A 235 21.39 11.26 2.11
CA GLY A 235 21.39 12.58 1.49
C GLY A 235 20.14 12.80 0.64
N ASN A 236 20.13 12.27 -0.58
CA ASN A 236 18.98 12.35 -1.48
C ASN A 236 18.38 10.96 -1.70
N TYR A 237 17.07 10.88 -1.75
CA TYR A 237 16.37 9.65 -2.07
C TYR A 237 15.19 9.94 -3.02
N LEU A 238 15.18 9.28 -4.18
CA LEU A 238 14.08 9.37 -5.15
C LEU A 238 13.07 8.27 -4.84
N VAL A 239 11.85 8.67 -4.48
CA VAL A 239 10.74 7.73 -4.28
C VAL A 239 10.28 7.21 -5.64
N GLU A 240 10.26 5.89 -5.80
CA GLU A 240 9.72 5.28 -7.03
C GLU A 240 8.25 5.65 -7.23
N GLY A 241 7.79 5.62 -8.49
CA GLY A 241 6.37 5.71 -8.81
C GLY A 241 5.59 4.56 -8.19
N ASP A 242 4.31 4.77 -7.90
CA ASP A 242 3.45 3.77 -7.26
C ASP A 242 3.09 2.65 -8.23
N ALA A 243 3.64 1.46 -8.03
CA ALA A 243 3.42 0.31 -8.91
C ALA A 243 1.97 -0.22 -8.81
N SER A 244 1.32 -0.07 -7.67
CA SER A 244 -0.10 -0.43 -7.53
C SER A 244 -0.97 0.51 -8.37
N SER A 245 -0.66 1.81 -8.37
CA SER A 245 -1.36 2.81 -9.18
C SER A 245 -1.12 2.59 -10.70
N ALA A 246 0.04 2.07 -11.08
CA ALA A 246 0.32 1.69 -12.45
C ALA A 246 -0.66 0.66 -12.99
N SER A 247 -1.16 -0.21 -12.12
CA SER A 247 -2.00 -1.35 -12.53
C SER A 247 -3.26 -0.92 -13.27
N TYR A 248 -3.90 0.17 -12.87
CA TYR A 248 -5.13 0.66 -13.52
C TYR A 248 -4.88 1.09 -14.95
N PHE A 249 -3.79 1.80 -15.19
CA PHE A 249 -3.43 2.30 -16.52
C PHE A 249 -2.89 1.21 -17.43
N LEU A 250 -2.09 0.29 -16.89
CA LEU A 250 -1.61 -0.86 -17.66
C LEU A 250 -2.78 -1.77 -18.05
N ALA A 251 -3.72 -2.01 -17.14
CA ALA A 251 -4.93 -2.75 -17.44
C ALA A 251 -5.79 -2.03 -18.50
N ALA A 252 -5.92 -0.72 -18.44
CA ALA A 252 -6.63 0.05 -19.45
C ALA A 252 -5.98 -0.12 -20.83
N GLY A 253 -4.65 -0.09 -20.90
CA GLY A 253 -3.91 -0.38 -22.14
C GLY A 253 -4.16 -1.78 -22.66
N ALA A 254 -4.18 -2.79 -21.79
CA ALA A 254 -4.46 -4.18 -22.15
C ALA A 254 -5.87 -4.39 -22.70
N ILE A 255 -6.84 -3.64 -22.20
CA ILE A 255 -8.26 -3.78 -22.53
C ILE A 255 -8.62 -3.02 -23.82
N LYS A 256 -8.24 -1.75 -23.92
CA LYS A 256 -8.75 -0.83 -24.96
C LYS A 256 -7.65 -0.04 -25.67
N GLY A 257 -6.40 -0.20 -25.26
CA GLY A 257 -5.27 0.57 -25.81
C GLY A 257 -5.06 0.30 -27.34
N GLY A 258 -4.56 1.24 -28.00
CA GLY A 258 -3.26 1.85 -28.22
C GLY A 258 -2.15 1.31 -27.34
N THR A 259 -1.34 2.19 -26.91
CA THR A 259 -0.27 1.86 -25.97
C THR A 259 -0.35 2.82 -24.79
N VAL A 260 -0.42 2.28 -23.60
CA VAL A 260 -0.31 3.07 -22.36
C VAL A 260 1.05 2.80 -21.73
N LYS A 261 1.81 3.85 -21.54
CA LYS A 261 3.11 3.84 -20.90
C LYS A 261 3.03 4.50 -19.53
N VAL A 262 3.52 3.84 -18.50
CA VAL A 262 3.68 4.40 -17.16
C VAL A 262 5.15 4.61 -16.87
N THR A 263 5.51 5.75 -16.27
CA THR A 263 6.88 6.10 -15.92
C THR A 263 7.07 6.20 -14.40
N GLY A 264 8.31 6.05 -13.95
CA GLY A 264 8.67 6.07 -12.53
C GLY A 264 8.86 4.69 -11.91
N ILE A 265 8.60 3.65 -12.66
CA ILE A 265 8.90 2.25 -12.34
C ILE A 265 9.45 1.54 -13.58
N GLY A 266 10.12 0.44 -13.40
CA GLY A 266 10.67 -0.34 -14.50
C GLY A 266 11.12 -1.72 -14.04
N ARG A 267 11.92 -2.39 -14.88
CA ARG A 267 12.33 -3.79 -14.64
C ARG A 267 13.09 -4.01 -13.33
N ASN A 268 13.75 -2.99 -12.80
CA ASN A 268 14.57 -3.07 -11.59
C ASN A 268 13.89 -2.42 -10.37
N SER A 269 12.60 -2.14 -10.44
CA SER A 269 11.86 -1.57 -9.32
C SER A 269 11.87 -2.53 -8.11
N VAL A 270 12.00 -1.96 -6.91
CA VAL A 270 11.93 -2.72 -5.66
C VAL A 270 10.51 -3.16 -5.31
N GLN A 271 9.50 -2.53 -5.90
CA GLN A 271 8.10 -2.84 -5.61
C GLN A 271 7.66 -4.14 -6.29
N GLY A 272 7.11 -5.07 -5.50
CA GLY A 272 6.59 -6.33 -6.01
C GLY A 272 5.43 -6.18 -7.00
N ASP A 273 4.64 -5.12 -6.87
CA ASP A 273 3.47 -4.87 -7.71
C ASP A 273 3.80 -4.61 -9.19
N ILE A 274 5.06 -4.40 -9.55
CA ILE A 274 5.47 -4.41 -10.97
C ILE A 274 5.16 -5.75 -11.64
N ARG A 275 5.09 -6.84 -10.87
CA ARG A 275 4.71 -8.17 -11.39
C ARG A 275 3.29 -8.24 -11.91
N PHE A 276 2.46 -7.24 -11.64
CA PHE A 276 1.15 -7.07 -12.28
C PHE A 276 1.26 -7.10 -13.82
N ALA A 277 2.30 -6.49 -14.37
CA ALA A 277 2.53 -6.50 -15.81
C ALA A 277 2.74 -7.92 -16.36
N ASP A 278 3.41 -8.80 -15.61
CA ASP A 278 3.55 -10.22 -16.00
C ASP A 278 2.20 -10.93 -16.06
N VAL A 279 1.30 -10.60 -15.14
CA VAL A 279 -0.05 -11.18 -15.13
C VAL A 279 -0.84 -10.73 -16.37
N LEU A 280 -0.78 -9.46 -16.73
CA LEU A 280 -1.41 -8.97 -17.96
C LEU A 280 -0.84 -9.64 -19.21
N GLU A 281 0.48 -9.83 -19.27
CA GLU A 281 1.12 -10.55 -20.38
C GLU A 281 0.63 -12.01 -20.45
N LYS A 282 0.54 -12.67 -19.30
CA LYS A 282 0.00 -14.03 -19.22
C LYS A 282 -1.46 -14.11 -19.67
N MET A 283 -2.24 -13.07 -19.40
CA MET A 283 -3.63 -12.96 -19.88
C MET A 283 -3.72 -12.73 -21.39
N GLY A 284 -2.68 -12.20 -22.04
CA GLY A 284 -2.65 -11.99 -23.49
C GLY A 284 -2.28 -10.57 -23.94
N ALA A 285 -2.03 -9.64 -23.03
CA ALA A 285 -1.58 -8.30 -23.37
C ALA A 285 -0.13 -8.28 -23.83
N VAL A 286 0.26 -7.26 -24.59
CA VAL A 286 1.65 -7.03 -25.00
C VAL A 286 2.31 -6.03 -24.04
N VAL A 287 3.33 -6.49 -23.35
CA VAL A 287 4.03 -5.68 -22.33
C VAL A 287 5.46 -5.42 -22.75
N THR A 288 5.89 -4.17 -22.62
CA THR A 288 7.27 -3.74 -22.87
C THR A 288 7.86 -3.18 -21.58
N TRP A 289 9.07 -3.63 -21.24
CA TRP A 289 9.79 -3.22 -20.03
C TRP A 289 10.97 -2.33 -20.36
N GLY A 290 11.07 -1.17 -19.69
CA GLY A 290 12.24 -0.33 -19.67
C GLY A 290 12.90 -0.25 -18.30
N GLU A 291 13.91 0.57 -18.17
CA GLU A 291 14.54 0.83 -16.86
C GLU A 291 13.63 1.66 -15.94
N ASP A 292 12.94 2.63 -16.51
CA ASP A 292 12.10 3.61 -15.80
C ASP A 292 10.65 3.67 -16.30
N PHE A 293 10.24 2.70 -17.12
CA PHE A 293 8.87 2.61 -17.63
C PHE A 293 8.40 1.17 -17.84
N ILE A 294 7.09 1.02 -17.89
CA ILE A 294 6.39 -0.17 -18.39
C ILE A 294 5.32 0.31 -19.35
N ALA A 295 5.17 -0.35 -20.48
CA ALA A 295 4.14 -0.06 -21.47
C ALA A 295 3.29 -1.29 -21.74
N CYS A 296 1.99 -1.08 -21.93
CA CYS A 296 1.04 -2.14 -22.22
C CYS A 296 0.18 -1.79 -23.42
N THR A 297 0.08 -2.73 -24.34
CA THR A 297 -0.74 -2.64 -25.55
C THR A 297 -1.81 -3.72 -25.51
N ARG A 298 -2.97 -3.42 -26.10
CA ARG A 298 -4.11 -4.32 -26.17
C ARG A 298 -3.73 -5.68 -26.74
N GLY A 299 -4.29 -6.72 -26.12
CA GLY A 299 -4.28 -8.09 -26.60
C GLY A 299 -5.65 -8.74 -26.40
N GLU A 300 -5.77 -9.97 -26.85
CA GLU A 300 -6.95 -10.78 -26.57
C GLU A 300 -6.78 -11.41 -25.18
N LEU A 301 -7.57 -10.91 -24.22
CA LEU A 301 -7.44 -11.31 -22.82
C LEU A 301 -8.15 -12.63 -22.54
N ASN A 302 -7.45 -13.55 -21.89
CA ASN A 302 -7.96 -14.83 -21.43
C ASN A 302 -7.88 -14.89 -19.90
N ALA A 303 -8.84 -15.60 -19.32
CA ALA A 303 -8.88 -15.81 -17.88
C ALA A 303 -7.64 -16.55 -17.35
N ILE A 304 -7.30 -16.29 -16.11
CA ILE A 304 -6.22 -16.94 -15.38
C ILE A 304 -6.72 -17.52 -14.06
N ASP A 305 -5.96 -18.43 -13.51
CA ASP A 305 -6.12 -18.95 -12.15
C ASP A 305 -4.76 -18.84 -11.45
N MET A 306 -4.62 -17.87 -10.55
CA MET A 306 -3.32 -17.57 -9.93
C MET A 306 -3.44 -17.24 -8.45
N ASP A 307 -2.39 -17.61 -7.71
CA ASP A 307 -2.09 -17.09 -6.39
C ASP A 307 -1.64 -15.63 -6.50
N MET A 308 -2.31 -14.73 -5.79
CA MET A 308 -2.07 -13.28 -5.81
C MET A 308 -1.52 -12.74 -4.48
N ASN A 309 -0.99 -13.62 -3.62
CA ASN A 309 -0.50 -13.20 -2.31
C ASN A 309 0.63 -12.19 -2.38
N HIS A 310 1.46 -12.23 -3.43
CA HIS A 310 2.59 -11.32 -3.61
C HIS A 310 2.22 -9.95 -4.18
N ILE A 311 1.03 -9.81 -4.78
CA ILE A 311 0.53 -8.54 -5.33
C ILE A 311 -0.93 -8.27 -4.93
N PRO A 312 -1.26 -8.33 -3.65
CA PRO A 312 -2.66 -8.32 -3.22
C PRO A 312 -3.40 -7.04 -3.60
N ASP A 313 -2.74 -5.90 -3.57
CA ASP A 313 -3.36 -4.62 -3.92
C ASP A 313 -3.61 -4.52 -5.43
N ALA A 314 -2.62 -4.84 -6.25
CA ALA A 314 -2.76 -4.83 -7.70
C ALA A 314 -3.70 -5.94 -8.21
N ALA A 315 -3.86 -7.03 -7.47
CA ALA A 315 -4.79 -8.11 -7.80
C ALA A 315 -6.25 -7.62 -7.90
N MET A 316 -6.63 -6.56 -7.20
CA MET A 316 -7.96 -5.96 -7.33
C MET A 316 -8.21 -5.49 -8.77
N THR A 317 -7.19 -4.96 -9.42
CA THR A 317 -7.28 -4.54 -10.84
C THR A 317 -7.45 -5.74 -11.77
N ILE A 318 -6.84 -6.89 -11.46
CA ILE A 318 -7.07 -8.12 -12.23
C ILE A 318 -8.53 -8.57 -12.12
N ALA A 319 -9.15 -8.42 -10.95
CA ALA A 319 -10.56 -8.78 -10.76
C ALA A 319 -11.49 -7.97 -11.68
N THR A 320 -11.22 -6.68 -11.89
CA THR A 320 -11.98 -5.85 -12.84
C THR A 320 -11.56 -6.10 -14.30
N ALA A 321 -10.28 -6.33 -14.56
CA ALA A 321 -9.80 -6.73 -15.90
C ALA A 321 -10.43 -8.06 -16.34
N ALA A 322 -10.77 -8.94 -15.40
CA ALA A 322 -11.48 -10.20 -15.67
C ALA A 322 -12.82 -10.01 -16.38
N LEU A 323 -13.45 -8.84 -16.25
CA LEU A 323 -14.68 -8.49 -16.97
C LEU A 323 -14.49 -8.45 -18.49
N PHE A 324 -13.25 -8.35 -18.95
CA PHE A 324 -12.85 -8.24 -20.36
C PHE A 324 -12.10 -9.47 -20.87
N ALA A 325 -11.93 -10.48 -20.02
CA ALA A 325 -11.24 -11.72 -20.36
C ALA A 325 -12.22 -12.84 -20.71
N LYS A 326 -11.80 -13.76 -21.56
CA LYS A 326 -12.58 -14.96 -21.89
C LYS A 326 -12.42 -16.01 -20.80
N GLY A 327 -13.51 -16.48 -20.24
CA GLY A 327 -13.54 -17.53 -19.22
C GLY A 327 -13.64 -16.99 -17.80
N THR A 328 -13.45 -17.87 -16.82
CA THR A 328 -13.54 -17.56 -15.41
C THR A 328 -12.15 -17.33 -14.83
N THR A 329 -11.93 -16.13 -14.30
CA THR A 329 -10.69 -15.77 -13.59
C THR A 329 -10.80 -16.12 -12.13
N THR A 330 -9.78 -16.79 -11.58
CA THR A 330 -9.70 -17.14 -10.18
C THR A 330 -8.45 -16.50 -9.58
N LEU A 331 -8.64 -15.72 -8.51
CA LEU A 331 -7.58 -15.09 -7.72
C LEU A 331 -7.57 -15.73 -6.34
N ARG A 332 -6.43 -16.34 -5.97
CA ARG A 332 -6.30 -17.16 -4.76
C ARG A 332 -5.39 -16.51 -3.74
N ASN A 333 -5.51 -16.97 -2.49
CA ASN A 333 -4.61 -16.61 -1.38
C ASN A 333 -4.59 -15.10 -1.09
N ILE A 334 -5.78 -14.50 -1.06
CA ILE A 334 -6.00 -13.08 -0.83
C ILE A 334 -6.85 -12.80 0.42
N TYR A 335 -6.72 -13.62 1.45
CA TYR A 335 -7.42 -13.41 2.72
C TYR A 335 -7.18 -12.02 3.30
N ASN A 336 -5.98 -11.44 3.10
CA ASN A 336 -5.66 -10.11 3.62
C ASN A 336 -6.55 -8.98 3.05
N TRP A 337 -7.25 -9.21 1.94
CA TRP A 337 -8.27 -8.28 1.45
C TRP A 337 -9.37 -8.02 2.47
N ARG A 338 -9.66 -9.00 3.34
CA ARG A 338 -10.71 -8.88 4.37
C ARG A 338 -10.42 -7.79 5.40
N VAL A 339 -9.15 -7.48 5.63
CA VAL A 339 -8.67 -6.65 6.75
C VAL A 339 -7.93 -5.39 6.30
N LYS A 340 -8.11 -4.99 5.05
CA LYS A 340 -7.53 -3.78 4.45
C LYS A 340 -8.39 -2.54 4.72
N GLU A 341 -8.36 -1.55 3.83
CA GLU A 341 -9.17 -0.32 3.92
C GLU A 341 -10.67 -0.59 4.04
N THR A 342 -11.11 -1.70 3.45
CA THR A 342 -12.44 -2.29 3.62
C THR A 342 -12.28 -3.81 3.56
N ASP A 343 -13.37 -4.57 3.72
CA ASP A 343 -13.40 -5.97 3.30
C ASP A 343 -13.48 -6.01 1.77
N ARG A 344 -12.31 -6.09 1.14
CA ARG A 344 -12.18 -6.00 -0.32
C ARG A 344 -12.75 -7.20 -1.05
N LEU A 345 -12.78 -8.38 -0.44
CA LEU A 345 -13.45 -9.55 -1.05
C LEU A 345 -14.94 -9.32 -1.16
N PHE A 346 -15.57 -8.90 -0.08
CA PHE A 346 -16.99 -8.56 -0.07
C PHE A 346 -17.31 -7.41 -1.03
N ALA A 347 -16.53 -6.32 -0.97
CA ALA A 347 -16.75 -5.14 -1.80
C ALA A 347 -16.60 -5.44 -3.30
N MET A 348 -15.54 -6.13 -3.69
CA MET A 348 -15.31 -6.50 -5.08
C MET A 348 -16.41 -7.43 -5.60
N ALA A 349 -16.77 -8.46 -4.84
CA ALA A 349 -17.83 -9.38 -5.24
C ALA A 349 -19.17 -8.67 -5.41
N THR A 350 -19.51 -7.80 -4.47
CA THR A 350 -20.77 -7.05 -4.50
C THR A 350 -20.84 -6.14 -5.72
N GLU A 351 -19.78 -5.36 -5.98
CA GLU A 351 -19.78 -4.38 -7.07
C GLU A 351 -19.62 -5.05 -8.45
N LEU A 352 -18.86 -6.12 -8.56
CA LEU A 352 -18.77 -6.90 -9.81
C LEU A 352 -20.11 -7.50 -10.20
N ARG A 353 -20.90 -7.97 -9.25
CA ARG A 353 -22.27 -8.49 -9.51
C ARG A 353 -23.19 -7.40 -10.06
N LYS A 354 -23.05 -6.16 -9.59
CA LYS A 354 -23.87 -5.03 -10.09
C LYS A 354 -23.68 -4.79 -11.60
N VAL A 355 -22.49 -5.03 -12.12
CA VAL A 355 -22.22 -4.87 -13.56
C VAL A 355 -22.50 -6.14 -14.37
N GLY A 356 -23.07 -7.15 -13.75
CA GLY A 356 -23.58 -8.35 -14.40
C GLY A 356 -22.66 -9.56 -14.34
N ALA A 357 -21.52 -9.50 -13.67
CA ALA A 357 -20.63 -10.64 -13.53
C ALA A 357 -21.21 -11.71 -12.61
N GLU A 358 -20.90 -12.97 -12.91
CA GLU A 358 -21.06 -14.06 -11.95
C GLU A 358 -19.82 -14.10 -11.05
N VAL A 359 -20.01 -14.07 -9.76
CA VAL A 359 -18.93 -14.01 -8.78
C VAL A 359 -19.12 -15.06 -7.69
N GLU A 360 -18.09 -15.86 -7.47
CA GLU A 360 -17.96 -16.71 -6.30
C GLU A 360 -16.99 -16.07 -5.32
N GLU A 361 -17.46 -15.73 -4.13
CA GLU A 361 -16.68 -15.15 -3.05
C GLU A 361 -16.36 -16.23 -2.03
N GLY A 362 -15.07 -16.60 -1.93
CA GLY A 362 -14.59 -17.50 -0.88
C GLY A 362 -14.05 -16.73 0.33
N GLU A 363 -13.53 -17.43 1.30
CA GLU A 363 -12.87 -16.82 2.45
C GLU A 363 -11.58 -16.08 2.06
N ASP A 364 -10.82 -16.67 1.13
CA ASP A 364 -9.50 -16.19 0.69
C ASP A 364 -9.33 -16.15 -0.83
N TYR A 365 -10.41 -16.25 -1.59
CA TYR A 365 -10.38 -16.23 -3.06
C TYR A 365 -11.62 -15.58 -3.65
N ILE A 366 -11.50 -15.20 -4.92
CA ILE A 366 -12.61 -14.70 -5.74
C ILE A 366 -12.54 -15.32 -7.12
N ARG A 367 -13.69 -15.70 -7.68
CA ARG A 367 -13.84 -16.18 -9.06
C ARG A 367 -14.80 -15.25 -9.78
N VAL A 368 -14.35 -14.76 -10.94
CA VAL A 368 -15.11 -13.79 -11.73
C VAL A 368 -15.34 -14.36 -13.14
N THR A 369 -16.60 -14.48 -13.50
CA THR A 369 -17.03 -14.84 -14.86
C THR A 369 -17.71 -13.63 -15.49
N PRO A 370 -17.19 -13.07 -16.60
CA PRO A 370 -17.79 -11.88 -17.20
C PRO A 370 -19.15 -12.19 -17.84
N PRO A 371 -20.07 -11.20 -17.87
CA PRO A 371 -21.31 -11.33 -18.64
C PRO A 371 -21.04 -11.16 -20.13
N ALA A 372 -22.01 -11.50 -20.95
CA ALA A 372 -21.94 -11.23 -22.39
C ALA A 372 -21.85 -9.72 -22.69
N LYS A 373 -22.52 -8.91 -21.89
CA LYS A 373 -22.48 -7.43 -21.92
C LYS A 373 -22.54 -6.88 -20.50
N LEU A 374 -21.64 -5.94 -20.20
CA LEU A 374 -21.66 -5.25 -18.90
C LEU A 374 -22.90 -4.37 -18.76
N GLN A 375 -23.41 -4.27 -17.54
CA GLN A 375 -24.56 -3.46 -17.17
C GLN A 375 -24.13 -2.17 -16.49
N PHE A 376 -24.84 -1.08 -16.75
CA PHE A 376 -24.66 0.15 -15.99
C PHE A 376 -24.90 -0.10 -14.50
N ALA A 377 -24.03 0.48 -13.69
CA ALA A 377 -24.19 0.44 -12.24
C ALA A 377 -23.63 1.69 -11.58
N GLU A 378 -24.15 1.98 -10.39
CA GLU A 378 -23.56 2.92 -9.46
C GLU A 378 -22.69 2.14 -8.49
N ILE A 379 -21.40 2.39 -8.55
CA ILE A 379 -20.37 1.63 -7.80
C ILE A 379 -20.16 2.29 -6.45
N GLY A 380 -20.43 1.53 -5.39
CA GLY A 380 -20.01 1.87 -4.03
C GLY A 380 -18.49 1.72 -3.89
N THR A 381 -17.85 2.70 -3.29
CA THR A 381 -16.38 2.69 -3.15
C THR A 381 -15.90 2.35 -1.75
N TYR A 382 -16.79 2.26 -0.77
CA TYR A 382 -16.48 1.80 0.59
C TYR A 382 -15.34 2.59 1.26
N ASN A 383 -15.21 3.87 0.90
CA ASN A 383 -14.09 4.72 1.32
C ASN A 383 -12.72 4.08 0.99
N ASP A 384 -12.65 3.36 -0.11
CA ASP A 384 -11.46 2.69 -0.58
C ASP A 384 -11.09 3.16 -2.00
N HIS A 385 -9.97 3.86 -2.10
CA HIS A 385 -9.45 4.42 -3.34
C HIS A 385 -9.33 3.39 -4.46
N ARG A 386 -8.96 2.14 -4.14
CA ARG A 386 -8.79 1.09 -5.15
C ARG A 386 -10.11 0.63 -5.75
N MET A 387 -11.18 0.64 -4.97
CA MET A 387 -12.52 0.37 -5.50
C MET A 387 -12.88 1.37 -6.62
N ALA A 388 -12.68 2.66 -6.36
CA ALA A 388 -12.95 3.70 -7.35
C ALA A 388 -12.11 3.51 -8.63
N MET A 389 -10.81 3.30 -8.48
CA MET A 389 -9.88 3.19 -9.61
C MET A 389 -10.08 1.88 -10.40
N CYS A 390 -10.29 0.76 -9.72
CA CYS A 390 -10.57 -0.52 -10.37
C CYS A 390 -11.84 -0.47 -11.22
N PHE A 391 -12.94 0.06 -10.67
CA PHE A 391 -14.22 0.08 -11.36
C PHE A 391 -14.32 1.17 -12.43
N SER A 392 -13.39 2.12 -12.48
CA SER A 392 -13.28 3.04 -13.62
C SER A 392 -13.04 2.29 -14.94
N LEU A 393 -12.46 1.09 -14.87
CA LEU A 393 -12.20 0.25 -16.05
C LEU A 393 -13.49 -0.25 -16.72
N VAL A 394 -14.62 -0.25 -16.03
CA VAL A 394 -15.93 -0.60 -16.63
C VAL A 394 -16.26 0.33 -17.80
N ALA A 395 -15.84 1.59 -17.74
CA ALA A 395 -16.03 2.55 -18.84
C ALA A 395 -15.27 2.17 -20.13
N LEU A 396 -14.35 1.23 -20.07
CA LEU A 396 -13.67 0.68 -21.26
C LEU A 396 -14.56 -0.30 -22.05
N SER A 397 -15.72 -0.61 -21.53
CA SER A 397 -16.80 -1.31 -22.26
C SER A 397 -17.68 -0.31 -23.02
N ASP A 398 -18.72 -0.79 -23.65
CA ASP A 398 -19.73 0.07 -24.29
C ASP A 398 -20.76 0.63 -23.30
N THR A 399 -20.54 0.44 -22.00
CA THR A 399 -21.45 0.78 -20.93
C THR A 399 -20.86 1.86 -20.02
N PRO A 400 -21.60 2.93 -19.72
CA PRO A 400 -21.14 3.91 -18.73
C PRO A 400 -21.15 3.30 -17.33
N VAL A 401 -20.42 3.96 -16.40
CA VAL A 401 -20.38 3.59 -14.99
C VAL A 401 -20.37 4.84 -14.12
N THR A 402 -21.08 4.80 -13.02
CA THR A 402 -21.04 5.87 -12.03
C THR A 402 -20.24 5.43 -10.82
N ILE A 403 -19.25 6.22 -10.45
CA ILE A 403 -18.43 6.01 -9.26
C ILE A 403 -18.98 6.90 -8.15
N LEU A 404 -19.40 6.31 -7.05
CA LEU A 404 -19.84 7.03 -5.86
C LEU A 404 -18.62 7.43 -5.03
N ASP A 405 -18.65 8.63 -4.44
CA ASP A 405 -17.55 9.17 -3.66
C ASP A 405 -16.19 9.08 -4.37
N PRO A 406 -16.03 9.66 -5.57
CA PRO A 406 -14.79 9.55 -6.34
C PRO A 406 -13.58 10.19 -5.66
N LYS A 407 -13.79 11.09 -4.69
CA LYS A 407 -12.71 11.75 -3.93
C LYS A 407 -11.93 10.81 -3.04
N CYS A 408 -12.41 9.59 -2.79
CA CYS A 408 -11.65 8.59 -2.03
C CYS A 408 -10.30 8.24 -2.69
N THR A 409 -10.09 8.55 -3.97
CA THR A 409 -8.80 8.38 -4.65
C THR A 409 -7.69 9.26 -4.06
N ALA A 410 -8.03 10.32 -3.32
CA ALA A 410 -7.06 11.19 -2.65
C ALA A 410 -6.10 10.43 -1.70
N LYS A 411 -6.47 9.21 -1.29
CA LYS A 411 -5.63 8.36 -0.46
C LYS A 411 -4.29 7.99 -1.14
N THR A 412 -4.27 7.82 -2.46
CA THR A 412 -3.04 7.45 -3.20
C THR A 412 -2.89 8.15 -4.54
N PHE A 413 -3.95 8.69 -5.12
CA PHE A 413 -3.91 9.26 -6.47
C PHE A 413 -4.97 10.34 -6.64
N PRO A 414 -4.78 11.54 -6.06
CA PRO A 414 -5.81 12.59 -6.03
C PRO A 414 -6.37 13.01 -7.39
N ASP A 415 -5.53 13.05 -8.44
CA ASP A 415 -5.90 13.45 -9.80
C ASP A 415 -6.11 12.27 -10.76
N TYR A 416 -6.43 11.10 -10.23
CA TYR A 416 -6.58 9.86 -11.01
C TYR A 416 -7.53 10.01 -12.19
N PHE A 417 -8.75 10.53 -11.96
CA PHE A 417 -9.76 10.63 -13.02
C PHE A 417 -9.39 11.66 -14.09
N GLU A 418 -8.66 12.72 -13.73
CA GLU A 418 -8.13 13.67 -14.68
C GLU A 418 -7.06 13.02 -15.57
N GLN A 419 -6.18 12.22 -15.01
CA GLN A 419 -5.16 11.49 -15.76
C GLN A 419 -5.77 10.43 -16.68
N LEU A 420 -6.79 9.71 -16.22
CA LEU A 420 -7.51 8.75 -17.05
C LEU A 420 -8.19 9.47 -18.23
N ALA A 421 -8.86 10.58 -17.99
CA ALA A 421 -9.51 11.38 -19.03
C ALA A 421 -8.50 11.89 -20.07
N ARG A 422 -7.32 12.32 -19.64
CA ARG A 422 -6.27 12.84 -20.51
C ARG A 422 -5.80 11.85 -21.56
N ILE A 423 -5.75 10.56 -21.24
CA ILE A 423 -5.32 9.51 -22.18
C ILE A 423 -6.49 8.82 -22.88
N SER A 424 -7.73 9.23 -22.60
CA SER A 424 -8.94 8.60 -23.10
C SER A 424 -9.53 9.34 -24.28
N THR A 425 -10.02 8.60 -25.26
CA THR A 425 -10.90 9.11 -26.32
C THR A 425 -12.28 8.48 -26.09
N LEU A 426 -13.31 9.32 -25.96
CA LEU A 426 -14.69 8.83 -25.72
C LEU A 426 -15.26 8.18 -26.99
N ALA A 427 -16.20 7.26 -26.76
CA ALA A 427 -16.89 6.54 -27.85
C ALA A 427 -17.93 7.43 -28.57
#